data_08c8d5cb3395316228aed1fdbfcf2a4c
#
_entry.id   08c8d5cb3395316228aed1fdbfcf2a4c
#
_cell.length_a   1.000
_cell.length_b   1.000
_cell.length_c   1.000
_cell.angle_alpha   90.00
_cell.angle_beta   90.00
_cell.angle_gamma   90.00
#
_symmetry.space_group_name_H-M   'P 1'
#
loop_
_entity.id
_entity.type
_entity.pdbx_description
1 polymer ?
#
loop_
_entity_poly.entity_id
_entity_poly.type
_entity_poly.pdbx_seq_one_letter_code
_entity_poly.pdbx_strand_id
1 'polypeptide(L)'
;QLLRSTEDGYYIETPKTDSGFRQVPMSAAAYEAFQRVLQKRRCGKSIQVDGYGDFLFLNRDGLPKVAVNYDAMFKCLAKKFNKCHKEPLPAVMTPHTMRHTFCTRMANDGMNPKALQYIMGHANITMTLNYYAHATFHSAQAEMARLEAAKAEKAVEAAETTVEVAAPAVENAGEPK
;
A
#
# COMPACT_ATOMS: atom_id res chain seq x y z
N GLN A 1 14.36 -1.79 -4.24
CA GLN A 1 15.46 -1.36 -5.12
C GLN A 1 15.36 0.13 -5.38
N LEU A 2 16.46 0.81 -5.48
CA LEU A 2 16.54 2.24 -5.74
C LEU A 2 17.32 2.48 -7.02
N LEU A 3 16.67 3.11 -7.98
CA LEU A 3 17.36 3.55 -9.20
C LEU A 3 18.14 4.83 -8.90
N ARG A 4 19.41 4.82 -9.19
CA ARG A 4 20.32 5.95 -9.05
C ARG A 4 20.84 6.39 -10.43
N SER A 5 21.25 7.63 -10.51
CA SER A 5 22.01 8.15 -11.66
C SER A 5 23.30 8.80 -11.18
N THR A 6 24.37 8.55 -11.90
CA THR A 6 25.67 9.19 -11.77
C THR A 6 26.04 9.84 -13.09
N GLU A 7 27.22 10.43 -13.18
CA GLU A 7 27.78 10.95 -14.44
C GLU A 7 27.98 9.83 -15.46
N ASP A 8 28.27 8.60 -14.98
CA ASP A 8 28.50 7.41 -15.82
C ASP A 8 27.21 6.70 -16.26
N GLY A 9 26.04 7.09 -15.73
CA GLY A 9 24.75 6.52 -16.12
C GLY A 9 23.84 6.11 -14.96
N TYR A 10 22.93 5.15 -15.25
CA TYR A 10 21.96 4.64 -14.29
C TYR A 10 22.43 3.28 -13.73
N TYR A 11 22.14 3.05 -12.45
CA TYR A 11 22.33 1.73 -11.81
C TYR A 11 21.24 1.46 -10.77
N ILE A 12 20.99 0.18 -10.46
CA ILE A 12 19.99 -0.25 -9.51
C ILE A 12 20.67 -0.71 -8.22
N GLU A 13 20.49 0.06 -7.15
CA GLU A 13 21.00 -0.29 -5.82
C GLU A 13 20.13 -1.38 -5.18
N THR A 14 20.75 -2.43 -4.66
CA THR A 14 20.05 -3.48 -3.91
C THR A 14 19.55 -2.95 -2.57
N PRO A 15 18.46 -3.50 -2.01
CA PRO A 15 18.03 -3.15 -0.66
C PRO A 15 19.12 -3.41 0.37
N LYS A 16 19.28 -2.49 1.32
CA LYS A 16 20.30 -2.57 2.37
C LYS A 16 20.08 -3.69 3.39
N THR A 17 18.84 -4.18 3.49
CA THR A 17 18.44 -5.20 4.46
C THR A 17 17.51 -6.21 3.79
N ASP A 18 17.47 -7.44 4.31
CA ASP A 18 16.57 -8.49 3.84
C ASP A 18 15.09 -8.08 3.91
N SER A 19 14.70 -7.28 4.90
CA SER A 19 13.36 -6.70 5.01
C SER A 19 12.98 -5.79 3.83
N GLY A 20 13.95 -5.36 3.03
CA GLY A 20 13.74 -4.62 1.79
C GLY A 20 13.21 -5.48 0.65
N PHE A 21 13.45 -6.80 0.69
CA PHE A 21 12.92 -7.76 -0.27
C PHE A 21 11.56 -8.26 0.21
N ARG A 22 10.49 -7.72 -0.34
CA ARG A 22 9.13 -8.09 0.04
C ARG A 22 8.12 -7.81 -1.06
N GLN A 23 7.01 -8.51 -1.01
CA GLN A 23 5.83 -8.21 -1.81
C GLN A 23 4.89 -7.31 -0.99
N VAL A 24 4.47 -6.19 -1.55
CA VAL A 24 3.53 -5.28 -0.90
C VAL A 24 2.17 -5.42 -1.56
N PRO A 25 1.12 -5.80 -0.81
CA PRO A 25 -0.22 -5.88 -1.36
C PRO A 25 -0.68 -4.50 -1.84
N MET A 26 -1.34 -4.48 -2.99
CA MET A 26 -1.81 -3.26 -3.62
C MET A 26 -3.29 -3.07 -3.33
N SER A 27 -3.68 -1.89 -2.84
CA SER A 27 -5.09 -1.54 -2.74
C SER A 27 -5.71 -1.33 -4.12
N ALA A 28 -7.05 -1.48 -4.24
CA ALA A 28 -7.76 -1.24 -5.50
C ALA A 28 -7.46 0.15 -6.08
N ALA A 29 -7.46 1.19 -5.24
CA ALA A 29 -7.13 2.55 -5.66
C ALA A 29 -5.70 2.70 -6.20
N ALA A 30 -4.73 2.00 -5.57
CA ALA A 30 -3.35 2.00 -6.06
C ALA A 30 -3.25 1.25 -7.40
N TYR A 31 -3.92 0.11 -7.53
CA TYR A 31 -3.97 -0.65 -8.78
C TYR A 31 -4.53 0.19 -9.94
N GLU A 32 -5.67 0.85 -9.74
CA GLU A 32 -6.26 1.74 -10.74
C GLU A 32 -5.33 2.92 -11.10
N ALA A 33 -4.63 3.47 -10.10
CA ALA A 33 -3.67 4.54 -10.35
C ALA A 33 -2.51 4.06 -11.25
N PHE A 34 -1.99 2.86 -11.01
CA PHE A 34 -0.97 2.25 -11.86
C PHE A 34 -1.49 1.96 -13.26
N GLN A 35 -2.71 1.44 -13.41
CA GLN A 35 -3.34 1.23 -14.71
C GLN A 35 -3.43 2.53 -15.51
N ARG A 36 -3.86 3.64 -14.88
CA ARG A 36 -3.90 4.95 -15.52
C ARG A 36 -2.51 5.43 -15.96
N VAL A 37 -1.47 5.13 -15.18
CA VAL A 37 -0.09 5.47 -15.56
C VAL A 37 0.36 4.66 -16.78
N LEU A 38 0.08 3.35 -16.80
CA LEU A 38 0.41 2.47 -17.92
C LEU A 38 -0.27 2.92 -19.23
N GLN A 39 -1.57 3.25 -19.16
CA GLN A 39 -2.33 3.73 -20.33
C GLN A 39 -1.80 5.06 -20.89
N LYS A 40 -1.33 5.96 -20.03
CA LYS A 40 -0.82 7.28 -20.40
C LYS A 40 0.69 7.31 -20.63
N ARG A 41 1.37 6.20 -20.39
CA ARG A 41 2.81 6.09 -20.53
C ARG A 41 3.20 6.32 -21.99
N ARG A 42 4.04 7.30 -22.23
CA ARG A 42 4.68 7.47 -23.53
C ARG A 42 5.73 6.37 -23.67
N CYS A 43 5.82 5.76 -24.86
CA CYS A 43 6.94 4.89 -25.18
C CYS A 43 8.23 5.72 -25.06
N GLY A 44 9.01 5.43 -24.02
CA GLY A 44 10.30 6.06 -23.81
C GLY A 44 11.38 5.41 -24.67
N LYS A 45 12.58 5.95 -24.62
CA LYS A 45 13.76 5.25 -25.11
C LYS A 45 13.86 3.93 -24.37
N SER A 46 14.08 2.83 -25.08
CA SER A 46 14.34 1.53 -24.47
C SER A 46 15.71 1.55 -23.80
N ILE A 47 15.74 1.99 -22.54
CA ILE A 47 16.95 1.96 -21.72
C ILE A 47 16.89 0.72 -20.85
N GLN A 48 17.94 -0.06 -20.90
CA GLN A 48 18.20 -1.14 -19.95
C GLN A 48 19.20 -0.68 -18.91
N VAL A 49 18.89 -0.96 -17.65
CA VAL A 49 19.76 -0.69 -16.50
C VAL A 49 19.91 -1.99 -15.72
N ASP A 50 21.10 -2.51 -15.60
CA ASP A 50 21.42 -3.77 -14.92
C ASP A 50 20.50 -4.93 -15.35
N GLY A 51 20.19 -5.03 -16.64
CA GLY A 51 19.33 -6.06 -17.21
C GLY A 51 17.82 -5.80 -17.06
N TYR A 52 17.40 -4.70 -16.45
CA TYR A 52 16.00 -4.31 -16.31
C TYR A 52 15.63 -3.22 -17.31
N GLY A 53 14.48 -3.38 -17.94
CA GLY A 53 13.90 -2.40 -18.86
C GLY A 53 12.48 -2.00 -18.43
N ASP A 54 11.76 -1.36 -19.33
CA ASP A 54 10.31 -1.05 -19.16
C ASP A 54 9.94 -0.31 -17.89
N PHE A 55 10.78 0.63 -17.48
CA PHE A 55 10.54 1.45 -16.28
C PHE A 55 9.19 2.16 -16.34
N LEU A 56 8.41 2.03 -15.27
CA LEU A 56 7.05 2.56 -15.20
C LEU A 56 7.01 4.09 -15.25
N PHE A 57 7.91 4.74 -14.54
CA PHE A 57 7.94 6.20 -14.41
C PHE A 57 9.11 6.79 -15.19
N LEU A 58 8.78 7.54 -16.22
CA LEU A 58 9.74 8.20 -17.10
C LEU A 58 9.69 9.72 -16.91
N ASN A 59 10.80 10.39 -17.19
CA ASN A 59 10.88 11.83 -17.32
C ASN A 59 10.41 12.28 -18.72
N ARG A 60 10.56 13.59 -19.04
CA ARG A 60 10.16 14.13 -20.36
C ARG A 60 11.02 13.60 -21.50
N ASP A 61 12.25 13.23 -21.22
CA ASP A 61 13.22 12.73 -22.18
C ASP A 61 13.12 11.22 -22.41
N GLY A 62 12.15 10.56 -21.73
CA GLY A 62 11.95 9.12 -21.80
C GLY A 62 12.92 8.32 -20.94
N LEU A 63 13.65 8.96 -20.03
CA LEU A 63 14.57 8.32 -19.11
C LEU A 63 13.86 7.95 -17.80
N PRO A 64 14.30 6.90 -17.10
CA PRO A 64 13.73 6.52 -15.80
C PRO A 64 13.87 7.63 -14.77
N LYS A 65 12.81 7.85 -13.96
CA LYS A 65 12.85 8.81 -12.85
C LYS A 65 13.68 8.26 -11.70
N VAL A 66 14.56 9.10 -11.18
CA VAL A 66 15.35 8.88 -9.97
C VAL A 66 14.80 9.70 -8.78
N ALA A 67 15.30 9.47 -7.58
CA ALA A 67 14.82 10.10 -6.34
C ALA A 67 14.66 11.62 -6.43
N VAL A 68 15.65 12.31 -6.99
CA VAL A 68 15.65 13.78 -7.17
C VAL A 68 14.46 14.27 -8.00
N ASN A 69 14.03 13.49 -9.01
CA ASN A 69 12.88 13.85 -9.83
C ASN A 69 11.57 13.83 -9.02
N TYR A 70 11.44 12.92 -8.05
CA TYR A 70 10.27 12.86 -7.17
C TYR A 70 10.23 14.02 -6.20
N ASP A 71 11.37 14.42 -5.62
CA ASP A 71 11.45 15.57 -4.74
C ASP A 71 11.04 16.86 -5.46
N ALA A 72 11.53 17.07 -6.67
CA ALA A 72 11.12 18.20 -7.50
C ALA A 72 9.62 18.16 -7.85
N MET A 73 9.10 16.97 -8.17
CA MET A 73 7.68 16.77 -8.46
C MET A 73 6.80 17.09 -7.26
N PHE A 74 7.14 16.61 -6.06
CA PHE A 74 6.38 16.89 -4.84
C PHE A 74 6.39 18.37 -4.47
N LYS A 75 7.53 19.03 -4.57
CA LYS A 75 7.65 20.49 -4.38
C LYS A 75 6.76 21.27 -5.34
N CYS A 76 6.75 20.88 -6.62
CA CYS A 76 5.91 21.52 -7.63
C CYS A 76 4.42 21.28 -7.34
N LEU A 77 4.03 20.06 -6.95
CA LEU A 77 2.66 19.68 -6.62
C LEU A 77 2.15 20.47 -5.42
N ALA A 78 2.93 20.52 -4.33
CA ALA A 78 2.59 21.30 -3.14
C ALA A 78 2.40 22.77 -3.47
N LYS A 79 3.32 23.36 -4.26
CA LYS A 79 3.21 24.76 -4.69
C LYS A 79 1.94 25.03 -5.50
N LYS A 80 1.53 24.11 -6.38
CA LYS A 80 0.29 24.24 -7.15
C LYS A 80 -0.95 24.11 -6.27
N PHE A 81 -0.95 23.13 -5.37
CA PHE A 81 -2.05 22.89 -4.44
C PHE A 81 -2.28 24.12 -3.56
N ASN A 82 -1.23 24.65 -2.96
CA ASN A 82 -1.29 25.81 -2.04
C ASN A 82 -1.76 27.10 -2.72
N LYS A 83 -1.71 27.18 -4.05
CA LYS A 83 -2.30 28.31 -4.80
C LYS A 83 -3.82 28.23 -4.92
N CYS A 84 -4.38 27.02 -4.87
CA CYS A 84 -5.80 26.77 -5.15
C CYS A 84 -6.60 26.44 -3.87
N HIS A 85 -5.94 26.20 -2.74
CA HIS A 85 -6.57 25.75 -1.50
C HIS A 85 -6.23 26.67 -0.34
N LYS A 86 -7.21 26.90 0.54
CA LYS A 86 -7.05 27.75 1.73
C LYS A 86 -6.12 27.11 2.78
N GLU A 87 -6.20 25.80 2.92
CA GLU A 87 -5.35 25.03 3.82
C GLU A 87 -4.13 24.53 3.05
N PRO A 88 -2.93 25.05 3.35
CA PRO A 88 -1.73 24.67 2.64
C PRO A 88 -1.26 23.28 3.04
N LEU A 89 -0.70 22.55 2.08
CA LEU A 89 0.07 21.35 2.39
C LEU A 89 1.33 21.71 3.18
N PRO A 90 1.86 20.75 3.98
CA PRO A 90 3.11 20.95 4.71
C PRO A 90 4.24 21.45 3.81
N ALA A 91 5.09 22.34 4.34
CA ALA A 91 6.20 22.94 3.59
C ALA A 91 7.17 21.88 3.02
N VAL A 92 7.30 20.74 3.70
CA VAL A 92 8.16 19.63 3.29
C VAL A 92 7.31 18.43 2.93
N MET A 93 7.11 18.21 1.63
CA MET A 93 6.51 17.01 1.08
C MET A 93 7.57 16.19 0.34
N THR A 94 7.84 15.01 0.82
CA THR A 94 8.80 14.07 0.23
C THR A 94 8.18 12.67 0.19
N PRO A 95 8.74 11.73 -0.58
CA PRO A 95 8.33 10.31 -0.51
C PRO A 95 8.40 9.76 0.93
N HIS A 96 9.35 10.24 1.72
CA HIS A 96 9.50 9.85 3.13
C HIS A 96 8.33 10.35 3.99
N THR A 97 7.88 11.59 3.80
CA THR A 97 6.69 12.14 4.46
C THR A 97 5.43 11.34 4.11
N MET A 98 5.27 10.96 2.83
CA MET A 98 4.16 10.11 2.40
C MET A 98 4.19 8.73 3.08
N ARG A 99 5.38 8.15 3.18
CA ARG A 99 5.59 6.89 3.90
C ARG A 99 5.21 7.00 5.39
N HIS A 100 5.62 8.08 6.06
CA HIS A 100 5.23 8.37 7.44
C HIS A 100 3.72 8.52 7.59
N THR A 101 3.09 9.31 6.72
CA THR A 101 1.64 9.51 6.72
C THR A 101 0.88 8.19 6.54
N PHE A 102 1.33 7.35 5.61
CA PHE A 102 0.75 6.02 5.42
C PHE A 102 0.85 5.18 6.69
N CYS A 103 2.05 5.10 7.29
CA CYS A 103 2.29 4.32 8.49
C CYS A 103 1.40 4.78 9.66
N THR A 104 1.32 6.10 9.90
CA THR A 104 0.47 6.69 10.95
C THR A 104 -1.00 6.40 10.72
N ARG A 105 -1.49 6.54 9.48
CA ARG A 105 -2.90 6.25 9.16
C ARG A 105 -3.23 4.79 9.38
N MET A 106 -2.41 3.87 8.89
CA MET A 106 -2.64 2.43 9.06
C MET A 106 -2.59 2.02 10.52
N ALA A 107 -1.71 2.63 11.32
CA ALA A 107 -1.66 2.40 12.75
C ALA A 107 -2.95 2.91 13.45
N ASN A 108 -3.42 4.11 13.12
CA ASN A 108 -4.65 4.69 13.65
C ASN A 108 -5.90 3.92 13.22
N ASP A 109 -5.90 3.35 12.01
CA ASP A 109 -6.96 2.51 11.47
C ASP A 109 -6.94 1.08 12.08
N GLY A 110 -6.03 0.81 13.02
CA GLY A 110 -5.95 -0.45 13.76
C GLY A 110 -5.33 -1.61 12.97
N MET A 111 -4.51 -1.34 11.96
CA MET A 111 -3.78 -2.39 11.25
C MET A 111 -2.89 -3.16 12.21
N ASN A 112 -2.81 -4.48 12.06
CA ASN A 112 -1.90 -5.31 12.86
C ASN A 112 -0.45 -4.81 12.75
N PRO A 113 0.26 -4.56 13.87
CA PRO A 113 1.64 -4.03 13.85
C PRO A 113 2.64 -4.87 13.05
N LYS A 114 2.49 -6.21 13.07
CA LYS A 114 3.35 -7.11 12.29
C LYS A 114 3.09 -7.00 10.79
N ALA A 115 1.81 -6.87 10.38
CA ALA A 115 1.45 -6.64 8.99
C ALA A 115 2.00 -5.29 8.51
N LEU A 116 1.86 -4.24 9.33
CA LEU A 116 2.41 -2.92 9.00
C LEU A 116 3.95 -2.94 8.95
N GLN A 117 4.62 -3.64 9.88
CA GLN A 117 6.07 -3.84 9.84
C GLN A 117 6.51 -4.45 8.50
N TYR A 118 5.83 -5.50 8.08
CA TYR A 118 6.14 -6.18 6.81
C TYR A 118 5.95 -5.24 5.61
N ILE A 119 4.81 -4.58 5.50
CA ILE A 119 4.50 -3.63 4.41
C ILE A 119 5.54 -2.50 4.37
N MET A 120 5.90 -1.98 5.53
CA MET A 120 6.89 -0.90 5.65
C MET A 120 8.33 -1.38 5.42
N GLY A 121 8.62 -2.67 5.60
CA GLY A 121 9.96 -3.21 5.52
C GLY A 121 10.86 -2.70 6.65
N HIS A 122 10.30 -2.54 7.84
CA HIS A 122 11.09 -2.18 9.01
C HIS A 122 11.79 -3.43 9.57
N ALA A 123 13.11 -3.39 9.66
CA ALA A 123 13.89 -4.49 10.21
C ALA A 123 13.55 -4.75 11.69
N ASN A 124 13.28 -3.68 12.45
CA ASN A 124 12.88 -3.75 13.86
C ASN A 124 11.42 -3.34 14.04
N ILE A 125 10.65 -4.16 14.78
CA ILE A 125 9.26 -3.89 15.12
C ILE A 125 9.08 -2.60 15.92
N THR A 126 10.04 -2.21 16.73
CA THR A 126 10.01 -0.98 17.55
C THR A 126 9.80 0.26 16.67
N MET A 127 10.37 0.28 15.46
CA MET A 127 10.15 1.37 14.51
C MET A 127 8.67 1.49 14.10
N THR A 128 7.96 0.39 14.05
CA THR A 128 6.53 0.37 13.74
C THR A 128 5.70 0.70 14.97
N LEU A 129 6.05 0.13 16.15
CA LEU A 129 5.30 0.33 17.39
C LEU A 129 5.28 1.80 17.85
N ASN A 130 6.29 2.58 17.50
CA ASN A 130 6.30 4.03 17.78
C ASN A 130 5.10 4.77 17.16
N TYR A 131 4.50 4.25 16.10
CA TYR A 131 3.27 4.81 15.52
C TYR A 131 2.00 4.42 16.29
N TYR A 132 2.08 3.42 17.16
CA TYR A 132 0.99 2.96 18.05
C TYR A 132 1.10 3.53 19.47
N ALA A 133 2.10 4.35 19.76
CA ALA A 133 2.43 4.82 21.11
C ALA A 133 1.36 5.73 21.76
N HIS A 134 0.33 6.12 21.03
CA HIS A 134 -0.75 7.00 21.50
C HIS A 134 -2.04 6.24 21.82
N ALA A 135 -1.92 4.98 22.28
CA ALA A 135 -3.06 4.22 22.73
C ALA A 135 -3.71 4.90 23.96
N THR A 136 -4.97 5.31 23.83
CA THR A 136 -5.79 5.86 24.90
C THR A 136 -6.82 4.84 25.37
N PHE A 137 -7.44 5.05 26.54
CA PHE A 137 -8.57 4.23 27.00
C PHE A 137 -9.66 4.12 25.93
N HIS A 138 -10.00 5.21 25.26
CA HIS A 138 -11.01 5.21 24.20
C HIS A 138 -10.61 4.36 22.99
N SER A 139 -9.33 4.36 22.61
CA SER A 139 -8.86 3.50 21.51
C SER A 139 -8.88 2.01 21.89
N ALA A 140 -8.57 1.69 23.15
CA ALA A 140 -8.69 0.32 23.66
C ALA A 140 -10.16 -0.15 23.72
N GLN A 141 -11.06 0.71 24.14
CA GLN A 141 -12.51 0.41 24.19
C GLN A 141 -13.06 0.18 22.75
N ALA A 142 -12.70 1.03 21.80
CA ALA A 142 -13.10 0.87 20.40
C ALA A 142 -12.58 -0.44 19.80
N GLU A 143 -11.34 -0.82 20.11
CA GLU A 143 -10.76 -2.08 19.64
C GLU A 143 -11.45 -3.31 20.25
N MET A 144 -11.80 -3.27 21.53
CA MET A 144 -12.59 -4.33 22.17
C MET A 144 -13.95 -4.50 21.50
N ALA A 145 -14.67 -3.40 21.25
CA ALA A 145 -15.95 -3.43 20.54
C ALA A 145 -15.83 -4.00 19.13
N ARG A 146 -14.76 -3.63 18.41
CA ARG A 146 -14.47 -4.17 17.08
C ARG A 146 -14.23 -5.68 17.08
N LEU A 147 -13.48 -6.17 18.06
CA LEU A 147 -13.21 -7.60 18.21
C LEU A 147 -14.46 -8.40 18.59
N GLU A 148 -15.33 -7.83 19.40
CA GLU A 148 -16.62 -8.44 19.77
C GLU A 148 -17.55 -8.53 18.55
N ALA A 149 -17.65 -7.45 17.77
CA ALA A 149 -18.44 -7.44 16.53
C ALA A 149 -17.93 -8.49 15.52
N ALA A 150 -16.62 -8.54 15.30
CA ALA A 150 -16.02 -9.53 14.40
C ALA A 150 -16.21 -10.98 14.86
N LYS A 151 -16.28 -11.24 16.18
CA LYS A 151 -16.61 -12.57 16.71
C LYS A 151 -18.07 -12.91 16.47
N ALA A 152 -18.98 -11.94 16.63
CA ALA A 152 -20.40 -12.14 16.39
C ALA A 152 -20.68 -12.44 14.90
N GLU A 153 -20.06 -11.71 13.98
CA GLU A 153 -20.16 -11.96 12.53
C GLU A 153 -19.70 -13.38 12.16
N LYS A 154 -18.54 -13.79 12.66
CA LYS A 154 -18.04 -15.16 12.43
C LYS A 154 -18.93 -16.25 13.02
N ALA A 155 -19.58 -16.00 14.15
CA ALA A 155 -20.51 -16.94 14.75
C ALA A 155 -21.78 -17.09 13.91
N VAL A 156 -22.27 -16.00 13.32
CA VAL A 156 -23.42 -16.01 12.40
C VAL A 156 -23.06 -16.75 11.12
N GLU A 157 -21.94 -16.45 10.49
CA GLU A 157 -21.46 -17.12 9.27
C GLU A 157 -21.27 -18.62 9.48
N ALA A 158 -20.72 -19.04 10.63
CA ALA A 158 -20.56 -20.44 10.98
C ALA A 158 -21.92 -21.14 11.19
N ALA A 159 -22.91 -20.45 11.76
CA ALA A 159 -24.24 -20.97 11.95
C ALA A 159 -25.00 -21.15 10.62
N GLU A 160 -24.89 -20.18 9.71
CA GLU A 160 -25.49 -20.23 8.37
C GLU A 160 -24.90 -21.38 7.55
N THR A 161 -23.58 -21.57 7.59
CA THR A 161 -22.90 -22.67 6.87
C THR A 161 -23.36 -24.05 7.41
N THR A 162 -23.68 -24.14 8.70
CA THR A 162 -24.14 -25.40 9.31
C THR A 162 -25.57 -25.74 8.89
N VAL A 163 -26.42 -24.72 8.66
CA VAL A 163 -27.82 -24.91 8.22
C VAL A 163 -27.87 -25.34 6.75
N GLU A 164 -26.99 -24.83 5.91
CA GLU A 164 -26.97 -25.16 4.47
C GLU A 164 -26.52 -26.61 4.20
N VAL A 165 -25.68 -27.17 5.07
CA VAL A 165 -25.24 -28.59 4.99
C VAL A 165 -26.32 -29.55 5.51
N ALA A 166 -27.30 -29.09 6.26
CA ALA A 166 -28.35 -29.92 6.87
C ALA A 166 -29.66 -30.00 6.07
N ALA A 167 -29.76 -29.43 4.87
CA ALA A 167 -30.92 -29.54 4.02
C ALA A 167 -31.00 -30.98 3.44
N PRO A 168 -32.06 -31.77 3.72
CA PRO A 168 -32.16 -33.14 3.21
C PRO A 168 -32.40 -33.13 1.69
N ALA A 169 -31.64 -33.94 0.99
CA ALA A 169 -31.91 -34.27 -0.40
C ALA A 169 -33.33 -34.87 -0.50
N VAL A 170 -34.23 -34.18 -1.20
CA VAL A 170 -35.55 -34.68 -1.54
C VAL A 170 -35.34 -35.78 -2.57
N GLU A 171 -35.42 -37.04 -2.11
CA GLU A 171 -35.51 -38.21 -2.96
C GLU A 171 -36.77 -38.09 -3.83
N ASN A 172 -36.60 -37.91 -5.12
CA ASN A 172 -37.66 -38.09 -6.11
C ASN A 172 -37.88 -39.57 -6.26
N ALA A 173 -38.85 -40.12 -5.49
CA ALA A 173 -39.39 -41.46 -5.72
C ALA A 173 -40.16 -41.46 -7.03
N GLY A 174 -39.65 -42.22 -8.01
CA GLY A 174 -40.32 -42.45 -9.29
C GLY A 174 -41.65 -43.15 -9.14
N GLU A 175 -42.63 -42.73 -9.91
CA GLU A 175 -43.83 -43.49 -10.17
C GLU A 175 -43.57 -44.59 -11.20
N PRO A 176 -44.17 -45.78 -11.04
CA PRO A 176 -44.11 -46.84 -12.03
C PRO A 176 -45.33 -46.76 -12.98
N LYS A 177 -45.07 -46.75 -14.27
CA LYS A 177 -45.79 -47.52 -15.30
C LYS A 177 -45.13 -47.33 -16.66
#